data_fb5739a3cb542224eda0855791dbb871
#
_entry.id   fb5739a3cb542224eda0855791dbb871
#
_cell.length_a   1.000
_cell.length_b   1.000
_cell.length_c   1.000
_cell.angle_alpha   90.00
_cell.angle_beta   90.00
_cell.angle_gamma   90.00
#
_symmetry.space_group_name_H-M   'P 1'
#
loop_
_entity.id
_entity.type
_entity.pdbx_description
1 polymer ?
#
loop_
_entity_poly.entity_id
_entity_poly.type
_entity_poly.pdbx_seq_one_letter_code
_entity_poly.pdbx_strand_id
1 'polypeptide(L)' 'MGGKRRTAVDSVVGRNIRVLRLDRGLSQTELGRRIEVTFQQIQKYENGTNRVGSGRLFKIASILGV' A
#
# COMPACT_ATOMS: atom_id res chain seq x y z
N MET A 1 -24.17 0.17 2.66
CA MET A 1 -23.61 0.13 2.29
C MET A 1 -22.56 -0.20 2.50
N GLY A 2 -22.33 -0.69 2.67
CA GLY A 2 -21.25 -1.29 2.94
C GLY A 2 -20.14 -0.76 2.69
N GLY A 3 -20.00 -0.07 2.51
CA GLY A 3 -18.99 0.70 2.43
C GLY A 3 -17.68 0.32 2.02
N LYS A 4 -17.36 -0.83 2.06
CA LYS A 4 -15.99 -1.17 1.79
C LYS A 4 -15.72 -1.47 0.36
N ARG A 5 -16.35 -0.75 -0.48
CA ARG A 5 -16.20 -0.98 -1.87
C ARG A 5 -14.86 -0.44 -2.35
N ARG A 6 -14.13 -1.25 -3.12
CA ARG A 6 -12.90 -0.83 -3.77
C ARG A 6 -13.21 0.22 -4.81
N THR A 7 -12.50 1.33 -4.80
CA THR A 7 -12.67 2.37 -5.81
C THR A 7 -11.56 2.25 -6.85
N ALA A 8 -11.76 2.90 -7.99
CA ALA A 8 -10.73 2.93 -9.03
C ALA A 8 -9.45 3.59 -8.51
N VAL A 9 -9.60 4.62 -7.70
CA VAL A 9 -8.44 5.31 -7.13
C VAL A 9 -7.68 4.39 -6.19
N ASP A 10 -8.39 3.69 -5.32
CA ASP A 10 -7.75 2.78 -4.39
C ASP A 10 -7.00 1.67 -5.12
N SER A 11 -7.57 1.18 -6.21
CA SER A 11 -6.92 0.14 -7.01
C SER A 11 -5.66 0.65 -7.69
N VAL A 12 -5.70 1.87 -8.22
CA VAL A 12 -4.53 2.47 -8.86
C VAL A 12 -3.43 2.71 -7.85
N VAL A 13 -3.77 3.29 -6.69
CA VAL A 13 -2.79 3.54 -5.64
C VAL A 13 -2.16 2.23 -5.19
N GLY A 14 -2.97 1.21 -4.96
CA GLY A 14 -2.47 -0.08 -4.51
C GLY A 14 -1.55 -0.73 -5.52
N ARG A 15 -1.91 -0.69 -6.79
CA ARG A 15 -1.08 -1.25 -7.84
C ARG A 15 0.25 -0.52 -7.93
N ASN A 16 0.24 0.80 -7.83
CA ASN A 16 1.48 1.58 -7.88
C ASN A 16 2.39 1.24 -6.72
N ILE A 17 1.83 1.08 -5.52
CA ILE A 17 2.61 0.66 -4.37
C ILE A 17 3.28 -0.69 -4.65
N ARG A 18 2.53 -1.63 -5.19
CA ARG A 18 3.06 -2.95 -5.46
C ARG A 18 4.17 -2.91 -6.48
N VAL A 19 3.97 -2.21 -7.59
CA VAL A 19 4.97 -2.12 -8.65
C VAL A 19 6.26 -1.52 -8.11
N LEU A 20 6.15 -0.42 -7.38
CA LEU A 20 7.33 0.25 -6.83
C LEU A 20 8.01 -0.61 -5.77
N ARG A 21 7.23 -1.29 -4.94
CA ARG A 21 7.80 -2.18 -3.93
C ARG A 21 8.63 -3.29 -4.57
N LEU A 22 8.07 -3.92 -5.58
CA LEU A 22 8.77 -5.00 -6.29
C LEU A 22 10.01 -4.47 -6.98
N ASP A 23 9.91 -3.30 -7.57
CA ASP A 23 11.05 -2.67 -8.24
C ASP A 23 12.20 -2.39 -7.27
N ARG A 24 11.88 -2.06 -6.01
CA ARG A 24 12.91 -1.83 -4.99
C ARG A 24 13.34 -3.12 -4.29
N GLY A 25 12.81 -4.25 -4.69
CA GLY A 25 13.20 -5.52 -4.11
C GLY A 25 12.71 -5.74 -2.69
N LEU A 26 11.64 -5.06 -2.28
CA LEU A 26 11.10 -5.20 -0.94
C LEU A 26 9.96 -6.20 -0.91
N SER A 27 9.93 -7.04 0.15
CA SER A 27 8.78 -7.89 0.39
C SER A 27 7.67 -7.08 1.05
N GLN A 28 6.46 -7.64 1.06
CA GLN A 28 5.36 -7.02 1.78
C GLN A 28 5.66 -6.92 3.27
N THR A 29 6.30 -7.94 3.82
CA THR A 29 6.69 -7.95 5.23
C THR A 29 7.69 -6.83 5.51
N GLU A 30 8.66 -6.65 4.61
CA GLU A 30 9.66 -5.63 4.79
C GLU A 30 9.05 -4.23 4.74
N LEU A 31 8.20 -3.97 3.76
CA LEU A 31 7.54 -2.68 3.67
C LEU A 31 6.65 -2.45 4.89
N GLY A 32 5.91 -3.46 5.29
CA GLY A 32 5.04 -3.35 6.45
C GLY A 32 5.81 -3.01 7.70
N ARG A 33 6.97 -3.66 7.91
CA ARG A 33 7.79 -3.40 9.08
C ARG A 33 8.22 -1.95 9.12
N ARG A 34 8.57 -1.38 7.98
CA ARG A 34 9.06 0.00 7.92
C ARG A 34 8.00 1.04 8.22
N ILE A 35 6.73 0.71 8.00
CA ILE A 35 5.64 1.64 8.32
C ILE A 35 4.79 1.12 9.48
N GLU A 36 5.26 0.08 10.15
CA GLU A 36 4.65 -0.45 11.38
C GLU A 36 3.26 -1.01 11.16
N VAL A 37 3.08 -1.73 10.08
CA VAL A 37 1.85 -2.49 9.83
C VAL A 37 2.22 -3.91 9.43
N THR A 38 1.24 -4.81 9.47
CA THR A 38 1.46 -6.19 9.11
C THR A 38 1.52 -6.34 7.58
N PHE A 39 2.07 -7.46 7.12
CA PHE A 39 2.10 -7.72 5.70
C PHE A 39 0.69 -7.91 5.14
N GLN A 40 -0.25 -8.40 5.96
CA GLN A 40 -1.64 -8.50 5.54
C GLN A 40 -2.22 -7.13 5.23
N GLN A 41 -1.84 -6.12 6.01
CA GLN A 41 -2.32 -4.77 5.75
C GLN A 41 -1.73 -4.24 4.44
N ILE A 42 -0.47 -4.55 4.17
CA ILE A 42 0.14 -4.17 2.88
C ILE A 42 -0.61 -4.86 1.74
N GLN A 43 -0.96 -6.13 1.88
CA GLN A 43 -1.75 -6.82 0.87
C GLN A 43 -3.06 -6.10 0.59
N LYS A 44 -3.73 -5.67 1.64
CA LYS A 44 -5.01 -4.97 1.50
C LYS A 44 -4.85 -3.63 0.80
N TYR A 45 -3.76 -2.93 1.07
CA TYR A 45 -3.46 -1.70 0.36
C TYR A 45 -3.19 -1.99 -1.12
N GLU A 46 -2.37 -3.00 -1.40
CA GLU A 46 -1.94 -3.27 -2.77
C GLU A 46 -3.08 -3.76 -3.65
N ASN A 47 -4.03 -4.49 -3.09
CA ASN A 47 -5.18 -4.94 -3.89
C ASN A 47 -6.36 -3.98 -3.86
N GLY A 48 -6.22 -2.84 -3.19
CA GLY A 48 -7.25 -1.81 -3.16
C GLY A 48 -8.40 -2.09 -2.22
N THR A 49 -8.32 -3.14 -1.42
CA THR A 49 -9.38 -3.46 -0.48
C THR A 49 -9.50 -2.41 0.61
N ASN A 50 -8.37 -1.89 1.07
CA ASN A 50 -8.34 -0.81 2.05
C ASN A 50 -7.73 0.42 1.44
N ARG A 51 -8.31 1.56 1.74
CA ARG A 51 -7.75 2.84 1.32
C ARG A 51 -6.53 3.17 2.14
N VAL A 52 -5.52 3.75 1.50
CA VAL A 52 -4.32 4.20 2.19
C VAL A 52 -4.54 5.65 2.59
N GLY A 53 -4.52 5.93 3.89
CA GLY A 53 -4.64 7.30 4.35
C GLY A 53 -3.44 8.13 3.92
N SER A 54 -3.63 9.45 3.86
CA SER A 54 -2.60 10.33 3.31
C SER A 54 -1.28 10.26 4.08
N GLY A 55 -1.34 10.19 5.41
CA GLY A 55 -0.12 10.09 6.21
C GLY A 55 0.64 8.81 5.96
N ARG A 56 -0.08 7.70 5.87
CA ARG A 56 0.55 6.41 5.59
C ARG A 56 1.10 6.36 4.17
N LEU A 57 0.35 6.93 3.23
CA LEU A 57 0.80 6.99 1.85
C LEU A 57 2.09 7.78 1.73
N PHE A 58 2.21 8.88 2.47
CA PHE A 58 3.44 9.66 2.50
C PHE A 58 4.62 8.83 2.98
N LYS A 59 4.43 8.04 4.05
CA LYS A 59 5.49 7.19 4.55
C LYS A 59 5.89 6.15 3.53
N ILE A 60 4.92 5.52 2.89
CA ILE A 60 5.19 4.53 1.86
C ILE A 60 5.98 5.17 0.72
N ALA A 61 5.55 6.32 0.26
CA ALA A 61 6.23 7.02 -0.83
C ALA A 61 7.67 7.35 -0.47
N SER A 62 7.89 7.80 0.77
CA SER A 62 9.24 8.11 1.23
C SER A 62 10.14 6.89 1.19
N ILE A 63 9.64 5.76 1.66
CA ILE A 63 10.41 4.52 1.66
C ILE A 63 10.70 4.05 0.25
N LEU A 64 9.74 4.19 -0.65
CA LEU A 64 9.91 3.78 -2.04
C LEU A 64 10.68 4.79 -2.88
N GLY A 65 10.93 5.97 -2.33
CA GLY A 65 11.75 6.96 -3.01
C GLY A 65 11.03 7.74 -4.11
N VAL A 66 9.75 7.95 -3.93
CA VAL A 66 8.97 8.68 -4.93
C VAL A 66 8.26 9.87 -4.32
#